data_b26ec2441938e5137e4869d2477d37fb
#
_entry.id   b26ec2441938e5137e4869d2477d37fb
#
_cell.length_a   1.000
_cell.length_b   1.000
_cell.length_c   1.000
_cell.angle_alpha   90.00
_cell.angle_beta   90.00
_cell.angle_gamma   90.00
#
_symmetry.space_group_name_H-M   'P 1'
#
loop_
_entity.id
_entity.type
_entity.pdbx_description
1 polymer ?
#
loop_
_entity_poly.entity_id
_entity_poly.type
_entity_poly.pdbx_seq_one_letter_code
_entity_poly.pdbx_strand_id
1 'polypeptide(L)'
;MASSYELPPPRVERIGRFRVVRDDDLPGGSKMRYMLPLIAASKASTFVYASPAVGYAQIALAHSCRLLGRQAVVFVAKRKQPHPRTLAAKAAGAVVYQVPCGYLTVVQARARRYAEDHGATLIPWGVDMPEALAHFAAAARTIEDVPAEVWAC
;
A
#
# COMPACT_ATOMS: atom_id res chain seq x y z
N MET A 1 -3.45 -22.37 8.79
CA MET A 1 -4.75 -21.77 8.42
C MET A 1 -4.47 -20.41 7.81
N ALA A 2 -4.81 -20.19 6.54
CA ALA A 2 -4.75 -18.85 5.95
C ALA A 2 -5.79 -18.00 6.67
N SER A 3 -5.35 -16.96 7.37
CA SER A 3 -6.23 -15.96 7.97
C SER A 3 -6.94 -15.24 6.82
N SER A 4 -8.22 -15.50 6.63
CA SER A 4 -9.04 -14.84 5.61
C SER A 4 -9.39 -13.44 6.08
N TYR A 5 -8.42 -12.53 6.06
CA TYR A 5 -8.71 -11.11 6.20
C TYR A 5 -9.31 -10.60 4.89
N GLU A 6 -10.62 -10.53 4.84
CA GLU A 6 -11.32 -9.82 3.77
C GLU A 6 -11.59 -8.39 4.22
N LEU A 7 -11.28 -7.44 3.34
CA LEU A 7 -11.69 -6.06 3.55
C LEU A 7 -13.22 -5.96 3.36
N PRO A 8 -13.89 -5.09 4.11
CA PRO A 8 -15.31 -4.83 3.87
C PRO A 8 -15.51 -4.33 2.43
N PRO A 9 -16.66 -4.60 1.81
CA PRO A 9 -16.95 -4.06 0.49
C PRO A 9 -16.83 -2.53 0.48
N PRO A 10 -16.59 -1.91 -0.68
CA PRO A 10 -16.51 -0.46 -0.79
C PRO A 10 -17.80 0.20 -0.28
N ARG A 11 -17.68 1.06 0.72
CA ARG A 11 -18.81 1.84 1.23
C ARG A 11 -19.01 3.07 0.35
N VAL A 12 -20.20 3.24 -0.19
CA VAL A 12 -20.56 4.40 -0.99
C VAL A 12 -21.46 5.34 -0.18
N GLU A 13 -21.07 6.59 -0.09
CA GLU A 13 -21.82 7.65 0.61
C GLU A 13 -22.28 8.72 -0.38
N ARG A 14 -23.48 9.23 -0.22
CA ARG A 14 -23.98 10.35 -1.01
C ARG A 14 -23.63 11.67 -0.33
N ILE A 15 -22.83 12.47 -1.00
CA ILE A 15 -22.45 13.82 -0.55
C ILE A 15 -22.95 14.84 -1.60
N GLY A 16 -24.06 15.48 -1.31
CA GLY A 16 -24.75 16.34 -2.27
C GLY A 16 -25.19 15.54 -3.51
N ARG A 17 -24.69 15.94 -4.69
CA ARG A 17 -24.95 15.25 -5.97
C ARG A 17 -23.95 14.13 -6.28
N PHE A 18 -22.91 13.99 -5.46
CA PHE A 18 -21.84 13.01 -5.68
C PHE A 18 -22.08 11.72 -4.90
N ARG A 19 -21.66 10.60 -5.48
CA ARG A 19 -21.50 9.33 -4.79
C ARG A 19 -20.00 9.13 -4.54
N VAL A 20 -19.61 9.04 -3.29
CA VAL A 20 -18.21 8.98 -2.87
C VAL A 20 -17.93 7.59 -2.29
N VAL A 21 -16.92 6.92 -2.85
CA VAL A 21 -16.40 5.68 -2.28
C VAL A 21 -15.48 6.06 -1.10
N ARG A 22 -15.87 5.61 0.09
CA ARG A 22 -15.23 5.99 1.36
C ARG A 22 -14.11 5.04 1.76
N ASP A 23 -13.18 4.81 0.85
CA ASP A 23 -11.98 4.03 1.15
C ASP A 23 -10.98 4.78 2.04
N ASP A 24 -11.19 6.05 2.29
CA ASP A 24 -10.51 6.83 3.34
C ASP A 24 -10.78 6.29 4.76
N ASP A 25 -11.85 5.53 4.97
CA ASP A 25 -12.13 4.82 6.22
C ASP A 25 -11.19 3.61 6.44
N LEU A 26 -10.54 3.10 5.38
CA LEU A 26 -9.57 2.03 5.51
C LEU A 26 -8.24 2.56 6.06
N PRO A 27 -7.57 1.84 6.97
CA PRO A 27 -6.32 2.31 7.62
C PRO A 27 -5.21 2.68 6.64
N GLY A 28 -5.18 2.02 5.48
CA GLY A 28 -4.23 2.27 4.38
C GLY A 28 -4.88 2.88 3.14
N GLY A 29 -6.12 3.38 3.25
CA GLY A 29 -6.88 3.93 2.14
C GLY A 29 -7.21 2.91 1.05
N SER A 30 -7.65 3.38 -0.11
CA SER A 30 -7.99 2.54 -1.28
C SER A 30 -6.89 1.57 -1.71
N LYS A 31 -5.63 1.90 -1.40
CA LYS A 31 -4.49 1.04 -1.72
C LYS A 31 -4.52 -0.31 -0.98
N MET A 32 -5.26 -0.42 0.11
CA MET A 32 -5.45 -1.72 0.76
C MET A 32 -6.27 -2.70 -0.07
N ARG A 33 -7.13 -2.21 -0.98
CA ARG A 33 -7.96 -3.06 -1.85
C ARG A 33 -7.16 -4.01 -2.72
N TYR A 34 -5.94 -3.63 -3.06
CA TYR A 34 -5.03 -4.48 -3.82
C TYR A 34 -3.80 -4.94 -3.02
N MET A 35 -3.32 -4.14 -2.07
CA MET A 35 -2.13 -4.48 -1.30
C MET A 35 -2.36 -5.70 -0.40
N LEU A 36 -3.49 -5.74 0.32
CA LEU A 36 -3.80 -6.82 1.24
C LEU A 36 -3.92 -8.18 0.52
N PRO A 37 -4.75 -8.33 -0.55
CA PRO A 37 -4.85 -9.60 -1.25
C PRO A 37 -3.55 -9.98 -1.99
N LEU A 38 -2.79 -9.01 -2.50
CA LEU A 38 -1.48 -9.26 -3.11
C LEU A 38 -0.51 -9.92 -2.11
N ILE A 39 -0.44 -9.38 -0.89
CA ILE A 39 0.42 -9.94 0.16
C ILE A 39 -0.12 -11.28 0.64
N ALA A 40 -1.44 -11.43 0.77
CA ALA A 40 -2.06 -12.69 1.19
C ALA A 40 -1.79 -13.84 0.21
N ALA A 41 -1.74 -13.56 -1.09
CA ALA A 41 -1.44 -14.54 -2.13
C ALA A 41 0.04 -14.98 -2.14
N SER A 42 0.94 -14.19 -1.55
CA SER A 42 2.37 -14.49 -1.51
C SER A 42 2.74 -15.39 -0.33
N LYS A 43 3.75 -16.23 -0.52
CA LYS A 43 4.37 -17.02 0.55
C LYS A 43 5.48 -16.26 1.29
N ALA A 44 5.89 -15.08 0.80
CA ALA A 44 6.97 -14.30 1.41
C ALA A 44 6.58 -13.82 2.81
N SER A 45 7.57 -13.78 3.70
CA SER A 45 7.40 -13.24 5.07
C SER A 45 7.69 -11.75 5.17
N THR A 46 8.46 -11.20 4.22
CA THR A 46 8.93 -9.83 4.24
C THR A 46 8.70 -9.16 2.88
N PHE A 47 8.15 -7.97 2.91
CA PHE A 47 7.87 -7.15 1.72
C PHE A 47 8.58 -5.82 1.83
N VAL A 48 9.27 -5.42 0.75
CA VAL A 48 10.08 -4.22 0.67
C VAL A 48 9.47 -3.23 -0.31
N TYR A 49 9.42 -1.98 0.05
CA TYR A 49 8.91 -0.92 -0.82
C TYR A 49 9.75 0.36 -0.74
N ALA A 50 10.10 0.91 -1.90
CA ALA A 50 10.70 2.24 -2.01
C ALA A 50 9.62 3.28 -2.20
N SER A 51 9.41 4.15 -1.21
CA SER A 51 8.34 5.13 -1.21
C SER A 51 8.88 6.56 -1.31
N PRO A 52 8.25 7.44 -2.08
CA PRO A 52 8.32 8.86 -1.79
C PRO A 52 7.86 9.10 -0.35
N ALA A 53 8.48 10.01 0.38
CA ALA A 53 8.12 10.26 1.77
C ALA A 53 6.63 10.63 1.94
N VAL A 54 6.06 11.29 0.92
CA VAL A 54 4.64 11.68 0.85
C VAL A 54 3.73 10.57 0.32
N GLY A 55 4.29 9.41 -0.08
CA GLY A 55 3.53 8.31 -0.68
C GLY A 55 2.61 7.62 0.33
N TYR A 56 1.41 7.24 -0.09
CA TYR A 56 0.44 6.57 0.77
C TYR A 56 0.61 5.04 0.78
N ALA A 57 1.22 4.47 -0.28
CA ALA A 57 1.39 3.02 -0.41
C ALA A 57 2.23 2.41 0.73
N GLN A 58 3.16 3.16 1.33
CA GLN A 58 3.91 2.72 2.51
C GLN A 58 3.00 2.41 3.71
N ILE A 59 1.91 3.17 3.89
CA ILE A 59 0.95 2.97 4.97
C ILE A 59 0.10 1.71 4.68
N ALA A 60 -0.39 1.59 3.44
CA ALA A 60 -1.15 0.42 3.01
C ALA A 60 -0.35 -0.88 3.16
N LEU A 61 0.94 -0.87 2.75
CA LEU A 61 1.84 -2.00 2.93
C LEU A 61 2.01 -2.36 4.41
N ALA A 62 2.27 -1.37 5.26
CA ALA A 62 2.48 -1.59 6.69
C ALA A 62 1.25 -2.22 7.36
N HIS A 63 0.06 -1.68 7.09
CA HIS A 63 -1.20 -2.23 7.62
C HIS A 63 -1.50 -3.64 7.08
N SER A 64 -1.31 -3.86 5.77
CA SER A 64 -1.55 -5.17 5.15
C SER A 64 -0.61 -6.24 5.71
N CYS A 65 0.67 -5.92 5.84
CA CYS A 65 1.65 -6.82 6.44
C CYS A 65 1.31 -7.14 7.90
N ARG A 66 0.96 -6.13 8.70
CA ARG A 66 0.57 -6.31 10.10
C ARG A 66 -0.64 -7.25 10.24
N LEU A 67 -1.67 -7.06 9.42
CA LEU A 67 -2.88 -7.88 9.46
C LEU A 67 -2.59 -9.35 9.13
N LEU A 68 -1.62 -9.60 8.26
CA LEU A 68 -1.25 -10.93 7.80
C LEU A 68 -0.07 -11.55 8.57
N GLY A 69 0.41 -10.89 9.64
CA GLY A 69 1.58 -11.35 10.39
C GLY A 69 2.87 -11.37 9.57
N ARG A 70 2.98 -10.45 8.59
CA ARG A 70 4.14 -10.29 7.71
C ARG A 70 4.93 -9.04 8.09
N GLN A 71 6.17 -8.93 7.60
CA GLN A 71 7.03 -7.78 7.83
C GLN A 71 6.99 -6.82 6.65
N ALA A 72 6.70 -5.55 6.91
CA ALA A 72 6.88 -4.45 5.96
C ALA A 72 8.22 -3.76 6.20
N VAL A 73 8.97 -3.52 5.12
CA VAL A 73 10.22 -2.75 5.11
C VAL A 73 10.07 -1.62 4.09
N VAL A 74 10.23 -0.39 4.54
CA VAL A 74 10.02 0.79 3.71
C VAL A 74 11.29 1.62 3.63
N PHE A 75 11.71 1.93 2.42
CA PHE A 75 12.81 2.84 2.14
C PHE A 75 12.26 4.18 1.70
N VAL A 76 12.73 5.26 2.33
CA VAL A 76 12.35 6.64 1.98
C VAL A 76 13.59 7.53 1.93
N ALA A 77 13.51 8.61 1.18
CA ALA A 77 14.54 9.64 1.21
C ALA A 77 14.64 10.25 2.61
N LYS A 78 15.87 10.39 3.12
CA LYS A 78 16.13 11.07 4.40
C LYS A 78 15.69 12.53 4.34
N ARG A 79 14.94 12.96 5.34
CA ARG A 79 14.48 14.34 5.50
C ARG A 79 14.93 14.87 6.85
N LYS A 80 15.06 16.20 6.97
CA LYS A 80 15.37 16.87 8.25
C LYS A 80 14.33 16.52 9.30
N GLN A 81 13.05 16.49 8.91
CA GLN A 81 11.94 15.98 9.70
C GLN A 81 11.22 14.88 8.92
N PRO A 82 10.98 13.72 9.52
CA PRO A 82 10.21 12.66 8.88
C PRO A 82 8.81 13.14 8.50
N HIS A 83 8.35 12.74 7.33
CA HIS A 83 7.00 13.08 6.88
C HIS A 83 5.94 12.33 7.71
N PRO A 84 4.77 12.94 8.02
CA PRO A 84 3.70 12.29 8.80
C PRO A 84 3.30 10.91 8.26
N ARG A 85 3.24 10.74 6.95
CA ARG A 85 2.91 9.44 6.32
C ARG A 85 3.98 8.37 6.57
N THR A 86 5.25 8.76 6.64
CA THR A 86 6.34 7.85 7.01
C THR A 86 6.26 7.45 8.48
N LEU A 87 5.91 8.40 9.36
CA LEU A 87 5.65 8.12 10.76
C LEU A 87 4.44 7.20 10.95
N ALA A 88 3.37 7.40 10.17
CA ALA A 88 2.20 6.54 10.19
C ALA A 88 2.52 5.10 9.74
N ALA A 89 3.33 4.92 8.69
CA ALA A 89 3.79 3.60 8.27
C ALA A 89 4.62 2.91 9.37
N LYS A 90 5.51 3.65 10.04
CA LYS A 90 6.27 3.13 11.18
C LYS A 90 5.36 2.75 12.35
N ALA A 91 4.39 3.58 12.70
CA ALA A 91 3.41 3.29 13.75
C ALA A 91 2.53 2.08 13.41
N ALA A 92 2.29 1.82 12.13
CA ALA A 92 1.60 0.62 11.64
C ALA A 92 2.48 -0.64 11.66
N GLY A 93 3.75 -0.56 12.08
CA GLY A 93 4.65 -1.70 12.26
C GLY A 93 5.69 -1.89 11.16
N ALA A 94 5.83 -0.95 10.21
CA ALA A 94 6.89 -1.03 9.21
C ALA A 94 8.26 -0.70 9.79
N VAL A 95 9.29 -1.43 9.37
CA VAL A 95 10.68 -1.02 9.51
C VAL A 95 10.97 0.03 8.44
N VAL A 96 11.42 1.21 8.85
CA VAL A 96 11.67 2.34 7.95
C VAL A 96 13.15 2.67 7.88
N TYR A 97 13.72 2.59 6.69
CA TYR A 97 15.08 3.04 6.39
C TYR A 97 15.07 4.38 5.67
N GLN A 98 15.83 5.33 6.18
CA GLN A 98 16.01 6.64 5.56
C GLN A 98 17.32 6.66 4.78
N VAL A 99 17.21 6.88 3.46
CA VAL A 99 18.34 6.89 2.53
C VAL A 99 18.88 8.32 2.37
N PRO A 100 20.14 8.59 2.69
CA PRO A 100 20.77 9.88 2.40
C PRO A 100 20.79 10.18 0.90
N CYS A 101 20.82 11.46 0.52
CA CYS A 101 20.87 11.92 -0.88
C CYS A 101 19.73 11.37 -1.75
N GLY A 102 18.51 11.52 -1.26
CA GLY A 102 17.34 10.76 -1.64
C GLY A 102 16.65 11.11 -2.96
N TYR A 103 17.30 10.97 -4.10
CA TYR A 103 16.59 10.76 -5.35
C TYR A 103 15.85 9.42 -5.28
N LEU A 104 14.63 9.37 -5.82
CA LEU A 104 13.79 8.15 -5.77
C LEU A 104 14.52 6.93 -6.37
N THR A 105 15.29 7.12 -7.42
CA THR A 105 16.10 6.06 -8.05
C THR A 105 17.13 5.45 -7.10
N VAL A 106 17.74 6.28 -6.23
CA VAL A 106 18.69 5.80 -5.21
C VAL A 106 17.95 5.03 -4.12
N VAL A 107 16.78 5.53 -3.70
CA VAL A 107 15.93 4.84 -2.73
C VAL A 107 15.48 3.48 -3.26
N GLN A 108 15.07 3.42 -4.53
CA GLN A 108 14.70 2.17 -5.21
C GLN A 108 15.86 1.18 -5.31
N ALA A 109 17.06 1.67 -5.65
CA ALA A 109 18.24 0.83 -5.71
C ALA A 109 18.60 0.21 -4.34
N ARG A 110 18.47 0.98 -3.26
CA ARG A 110 18.69 0.50 -1.89
C ARG A 110 17.64 -0.54 -1.47
N ALA A 111 16.38 -0.30 -1.80
CA ALA A 111 15.28 -1.23 -1.51
C ALA A 111 15.48 -2.55 -2.26
N ARG A 112 15.86 -2.50 -3.54
CA ARG A 112 16.14 -3.69 -4.36
C ARG A 112 17.27 -4.52 -3.76
N ARG A 113 18.40 -3.87 -3.46
CA ARG A 113 19.54 -4.55 -2.85
C ARG A 113 19.17 -5.21 -1.54
N TYR A 114 18.43 -4.52 -0.68
CA TYR A 114 17.94 -5.10 0.58
C TYR A 114 17.07 -6.33 0.33
N ALA A 115 16.17 -6.28 -0.64
CA ALA A 115 15.31 -7.41 -0.98
C ALA A 115 16.13 -8.63 -1.45
N GLU A 116 17.13 -8.40 -2.30
CA GLU A 116 18.05 -9.43 -2.78
C GLU A 116 18.87 -10.04 -1.64
N ASP A 117 19.49 -9.22 -0.79
CA ASP A 117 20.34 -9.64 0.32
C ASP A 117 19.59 -10.43 1.41
N HIS A 118 18.26 -10.21 1.54
CA HIS A 118 17.44 -10.79 2.61
C HIS A 118 16.38 -11.78 2.10
N GLY A 119 16.35 -12.10 0.80
CA GLY A 119 15.32 -12.96 0.22
C GLY A 119 13.90 -12.42 0.41
N ALA A 120 13.74 -11.11 0.44
CA ALA A 120 12.46 -10.43 0.60
C ALA A 120 11.82 -10.10 -0.74
N THR A 121 10.50 -9.93 -0.76
CA THR A 121 9.77 -9.56 -1.96
C THR A 121 9.73 -8.05 -2.14
N LEU A 122 10.30 -7.55 -3.23
CA LEU A 122 10.21 -6.15 -3.61
C LEU A 122 8.86 -5.86 -4.27
N ILE A 123 8.12 -4.91 -3.71
CA ILE A 123 6.92 -4.35 -4.35
C ILE A 123 7.38 -3.23 -5.29
N PRO A 124 7.02 -3.28 -6.59
CA PRO A 124 7.42 -2.26 -7.55
C PRO A 124 6.80 -0.91 -7.22
N TRP A 125 7.46 0.15 -7.64
CA TRP A 125 6.95 1.51 -7.45
C TRP A 125 5.59 1.70 -8.13
N GLY A 126 4.67 2.41 -7.46
CA GLY A 126 3.30 2.55 -7.94
C GLY A 126 2.43 1.31 -7.73
N VAL A 127 3.03 0.18 -7.32
CA VAL A 127 2.39 -1.14 -7.27
C VAL A 127 1.84 -1.51 -8.66
N ASP A 128 2.62 -1.14 -9.69
CA ASP A 128 2.28 -1.40 -11.09
C ASP A 128 2.46 -2.90 -11.41
N MET A 129 1.43 -3.65 -11.10
CA MET A 129 1.35 -5.11 -11.24
C MET A 129 -0.03 -5.50 -11.75
N PRO A 130 -0.12 -6.41 -12.75
CA PRO A 130 -1.41 -6.90 -13.24
C PRO A 130 -2.31 -7.48 -12.15
N GLU A 131 -1.72 -8.17 -11.16
CA GLU A 131 -2.42 -8.76 -10.03
C GLU A 131 -3.04 -7.69 -9.13
N ALA A 132 -2.32 -6.60 -8.88
CA ALA A 132 -2.84 -5.47 -8.09
C ALA A 132 -4.03 -4.81 -8.80
N LEU A 133 -3.93 -4.61 -10.11
CA LEU A 133 -5.02 -4.06 -10.92
C LEU A 133 -6.23 -5.00 -10.92
N ALA A 134 -6.03 -6.31 -11.05
CA ALA A 134 -7.10 -7.29 -10.99
C ALA A 134 -7.85 -7.26 -9.65
N HIS A 135 -7.14 -7.18 -8.53
CA HIS A 135 -7.74 -7.06 -7.19
C HIS A 135 -8.52 -5.75 -7.02
N PHE A 136 -7.97 -4.65 -7.49
CA PHE A 136 -8.67 -3.36 -7.43
C PHE A 136 -9.94 -3.37 -8.29
N ALA A 137 -9.86 -3.90 -9.51
CA ALA A 137 -11.01 -4.05 -10.40
C ALA A 137 -12.08 -4.97 -9.79
N ALA A 138 -11.69 -6.06 -9.14
CA ALA A 138 -12.63 -6.94 -8.44
C ALA A 138 -13.40 -6.19 -7.34
N ALA A 139 -12.71 -5.40 -6.52
CA ALA A 139 -13.35 -4.57 -5.50
C ALA A 139 -14.28 -3.52 -6.12
N ALA A 140 -13.86 -2.86 -7.20
CA ALA A 140 -14.69 -1.86 -7.89
C ALA A 140 -15.97 -2.45 -8.47
N ARG A 141 -15.95 -3.69 -8.98
CA ARG A 141 -17.14 -4.39 -9.51
C ARG A 141 -18.20 -4.70 -8.46
N THR A 142 -17.88 -4.64 -7.18
CA THR A 142 -18.88 -4.82 -6.10
C THR A 142 -19.69 -3.55 -5.83
N ILE A 143 -19.33 -2.42 -6.44
CA ILE A 143 -20.08 -1.17 -6.32
C ILE A 143 -21.28 -1.24 -7.27
N GLU A 144 -22.47 -1.15 -6.70
CA GLU A 144 -23.73 -1.12 -7.46
C GLU A 144 -23.99 0.26 -8.06
N ASP A 145 -24.75 0.30 -9.16
CA ASP A 145 -25.20 1.55 -9.81
C ASP A 145 -24.06 2.52 -10.12
N VAL A 146 -23.00 2.03 -10.74
CA VAL A 146 -21.87 2.88 -11.14
C VAL A 146 -22.37 3.93 -12.15
N PRO A 147 -22.17 5.24 -11.91
CA PRO A 147 -22.59 6.28 -12.82
C PRO A 147 -21.76 6.26 -14.12
N ALA A 148 -22.31 6.90 -15.17
CA ALA A 148 -21.62 7.01 -16.45
C ALA A 148 -20.30 7.79 -16.37
N GLU A 149 -20.14 8.64 -15.37
CA GLU A 149 -18.95 9.45 -15.14
C GLU A 149 -18.37 9.16 -13.75
N VAL A 150 -17.10 8.77 -13.72
CA VAL A 150 -16.34 8.46 -12.51
C VAL A 150 -15.11 9.33 -12.43
N TRP A 151 -14.90 9.98 -11.29
CA TRP A 151 -13.75 10.82 -11.02
C TRP A 151 -12.85 10.14 -9.99
N ALA A 152 -11.56 10.07 -10.31
CA ALA A 152 -10.53 9.60 -9.37
C ALA A 152 -9.70 10.80 -8.86
N CYS A 153 -9.39 10.82 -7.57
CA CYS A 153 -8.58 11.86 -6.92
C CYS A 153 -7.45 11.24 -6.07
#